data_08a4ab0846e4c86dd4cb65b022903332
#
_entry.id   08a4ab0846e4c86dd4cb65b022903332
#
_cell.length_a   1.000
_cell.length_b   1.000
_cell.length_c   1.000
_cell.angle_alpha   90.00
_cell.angle_beta   90.00
_cell.angle_gamma   90.00
#
_symmetry.space_group_name_H-M   'P 1'
#
loop_
_entity.id
_entity.type
_entity.pdbx_description
1 polymer ?
#
loop_
_entity_poly.entity_id
_entity_poly.type
_entity_poly.pdbx_seq_one_letter_code
_entity_poly.pdbx_strand_id
1 'polypeptide(L)'
;MLKNYTRQLFAQLSRHLPRRLVQRDPLPDARHLASGPIPESLGQHCLNVAAMDDQEIWRAFDSHPEGLNEGEVAAKILKHGDNQIPAQKPSPWWVHLWTCYRNPFNLLLTVLGIVSYSTEDLFAAGVIALMVGISTLLNFIQEARSTKAADALKAMVSNTATVLRVVNEQGESRWLELPIDQLVPGDIIRLSAGDMIPADLRILQARDLFVAQASLTGESLPVEKVARSRDPLQQNPLECDTLCFMGTNVVSGSAQAIVFATGGRTWFGQLAGRVSEQESEPNAFQKGISRVSMLLIRFMLVMAPVVLLINGYTKGDWWEAALFALSVAVGLTPEMLP
;
A
#
# COMPACT_ATOMS: atom_id res chain seq x y z
N MET A 1 -18.71 -19.67 -44.54
CA MET A 1 -17.74 -20.70 -44.14
C MET A 1 -16.53 -20.17 -43.38
N LEU A 2 -15.95 -19.02 -43.76
CA LEU A 2 -14.76 -18.45 -43.04
C LEU A 2 -15.02 -18.14 -41.55
N LYS A 3 -16.20 -17.66 -41.16
CA LYS A 3 -16.51 -17.25 -39.76
C LYS A 3 -16.55 -18.43 -38.77
N ASN A 4 -16.81 -19.65 -39.23
CA ASN A 4 -16.79 -20.85 -38.39
C ASN A 4 -15.38 -21.43 -38.25
N TYR A 5 -14.51 -21.24 -39.26
CA TYR A 5 -13.11 -21.68 -39.19
C TYR A 5 -12.30 -20.86 -38.22
N THR A 6 -12.51 -19.54 -38.23
CA THR A 6 -11.82 -18.63 -37.26
C THR A 6 -12.26 -18.88 -35.82
N ARG A 7 -13.53 -19.23 -35.57
CA ARG A 7 -14.01 -19.62 -34.22
C ARG A 7 -13.43 -20.93 -33.73
N GLN A 8 -13.28 -21.94 -34.61
CA GLN A 8 -12.64 -23.20 -34.22
C GLN A 8 -11.14 -23.07 -33.98
N LEU A 9 -10.43 -22.29 -34.80
CA LEU A 9 -9.01 -21.97 -34.59
C LEU A 9 -8.77 -21.20 -33.28
N PHE A 10 -9.64 -20.24 -32.95
CA PHE A 10 -9.58 -19.53 -31.68
C PHE A 10 -9.87 -20.42 -30.47
N ALA A 11 -10.79 -21.39 -30.61
CA ALA A 11 -11.12 -22.35 -29.57
C ALA A 11 -10.00 -23.39 -29.35
N GLN A 12 -9.23 -23.72 -30.39
CA GLN A 12 -8.07 -24.60 -30.25
C GLN A 12 -6.85 -23.86 -29.68
N LEU A 13 -6.62 -22.61 -30.09
CA LEU A 13 -5.54 -21.78 -29.52
C LEU A 13 -5.79 -21.43 -28.04
N SER A 14 -7.05 -21.25 -27.62
CA SER A 14 -7.38 -20.96 -26.22
C SER A 14 -7.17 -22.15 -25.29
N ARG A 15 -7.10 -23.40 -25.80
CA ARG A 15 -6.80 -24.60 -25.00
C ARG A 15 -5.33 -24.73 -24.60
N HIS A 16 -4.41 -24.07 -25.33
CA HIS A 16 -2.98 -24.08 -25.03
C HIS A 16 -2.47 -22.80 -24.34
N LEU A 17 -3.33 -21.80 -24.16
CA LEU A 17 -2.99 -20.62 -23.37
C LEU A 17 -3.21 -20.90 -21.88
N PRO A 18 -2.27 -20.53 -20.99
CA PRO A 18 -2.48 -20.70 -19.56
C PRO A 18 -3.78 -20.02 -19.14
N ARG A 19 -4.60 -20.72 -18.38
CA ARG A 19 -5.95 -20.28 -17.93
C ARG A 19 -6.00 -18.88 -17.33
N ARG A 20 -4.88 -18.39 -16.79
CA ARG A 20 -4.72 -17.03 -16.25
C ARG A 20 -4.88 -15.89 -17.28
N LEU A 21 -4.81 -16.18 -18.59
CA LEU A 21 -4.99 -15.16 -19.65
C LEU A 21 -6.43 -15.06 -20.17
N VAL A 22 -7.29 -16.02 -19.83
CA VAL A 22 -8.65 -16.13 -20.40
C VAL A 22 -9.76 -15.92 -19.36
N GLN A 23 -9.50 -16.17 -18.09
CA GLN A 23 -10.45 -15.93 -17.01
C GLN A 23 -10.30 -14.51 -16.46
N ARG A 24 -11.35 -13.70 -16.60
CA ARG A 24 -11.58 -12.55 -15.75
C ARG A 24 -11.94 -13.12 -14.37
N ASP A 25 -10.98 -13.11 -13.46
CA ASP A 25 -11.33 -13.32 -12.06
C ASP A 25 -12.28 -12.17 -11.64
N PRO A 26 -13.44 -12.47 -11.07
CA PRO A 26 -14.28 -11.42 -10.49
C PRO A 26 -13.42 -10.68 -9.47
N LEU A 27 -13.57 -9.35 -9.44
CA LEU A 27 -12.95 -8.52 -8.39
C LEU A 27 -13.20 -9.19 -7.04
N PRO A 28 -12.17 -9.47 -6.25
CA PRO A 28 -12.39 -10.02 -4.92
C PRO A 28 -13.33 -9.08 -4.17
N ASP A 29 -14.48 -9.64 -3.74
CA ASP A 29 -15.45 -8.89 -2.95
C ASP A 29 -14.69 -8.31 -1.74
N ALA A 30 -14.85 -7.02 -1.48
CA ALA A 30 -14.22 -6.36 -0.32
C ALA A 30 -14.55 -7.08 1.01
N ARG A 31 -15.64 -7.85 1.03
CA ARG A 31 -16.03 -8.74 2.13
C ARG A 31 -15.07 -9.91 2.35
N HIS A 32 -14.38 -10.40 1.31
CA HIS A 32 -13.38 -11.46 1.45
C HIS A 32 -12.00 -10.95 1.90
N LEU A 33 -11.70 -9.65 1.73
CA LEU A 33 -10.46 -9.03 2.22
C LEU A 33 -10.47 -8.85 3.74
N ALA A 34 -11.67 -8.70 4.33
CA ALA A 34 -11.86 -8.60 5.79
C ALA A 34 -11.92 -9.97 6.51
N SER A 35 -12.02 -11.09 5.78
CA SER A 35 -12.30 -12.42 6.34
C SER A 35 -11.08 -13.32 6.56
N GLY A 36 -9.86 -12.81 6.44
CA GLY A 36 -8.67 -13.54 6.92
C GLY A 36 -8.75 -13.67 8.45
N PRO A 37 -8.55 -14.86 9.05
CA PRO A 37 -8.60 -15.01 10.50
C PRO A 37 -7.52 -14.11 11.12
N ILE A 38 -7.95 -13.11 11.93
CA ILE A 38 -7.05 -12.30 12.75
C ILE A 38 -6.32 -13.25 13.69
N PRO A 39 -5.04 -12.99 14.06
CA PRO A 39 -4.35 -13.84 15.01
C PRO A 39 -5.19 -13.99 16.26
N GLU A 40 -5.50 -15.22 16.63
CA GLU A 40 -6.30 -15.55 17.81
C GLU A 40 -5.71 -14.90 19.08
N SER A 41 -4.39 -14.74 19.11
CA SER A 41 -3.65 -14.03 20.16
C SER A 41 -4.03 -12.55 20.27
N LEU A 42 -4.29 -11.84 19.15
CA LEU A 42 -4.70 -10.44 19.17
C LEU A 42 -6.14 -10.30 19.68
N GLY A 43 -7.03 -11.16 19.20
CA GLY A 43 -8.42 -11.19 19.66
C GLY A 43 -8.49 -11.43 21.18
N GLN A 44 -7.75 -12.39 21.68
CA GLN A 44 -7.67 -12.67 23.12
C GLN A 44 -7.06 -11.51 23.92
N HIS A 45 -6.02 -10.85 23.37
CA HIS A 45 -5.45 -9.66 24.02
C HIS A 45 -6.49 -8.54 24.16
N CYS A 46 -7.25 -8.24 23.10
CA CYS A 46 -8.31 -7.25 23.15
C CYS A 46 -9.40 -7.60 24.17
N LEU A 47 -9.84 -8.87 24.21
CA LEU A 47 -10.84 -9.33 25.19
C LEU A 47 -10.34 -9.22 26.62
N ASN A 48 -9.07 -9.57 26.88
CA ASN A 48 -8.45 -9.42 28.18
C ASN A 48 -8.45 -7.94 28.61
N VAL A 49 -8.04 -7.03 27.71
CA VAL A 49 -8.04 -5.57 28.00
C VAL A 49 -9.47 -5.05 28.23
N ALA A 50 -10.46 -5.55 27.48
CA ALA A 50 -11.86 -5.18 27.67
C ALA A 50 -12.41 -5.54 29.06
N ALA A 51 -11.94 -6.68 29.61
CA ALA A 51 -12.36 -7.20 30.89
C ALA A 51 -11.64 -6.60 32.10
N MET A 52 -10.48 -5.95 31.90
CA MET A 52 -9.67 -5.34 32.96
C MET A 52 -10.43 -4.22 33.68
N ASP A 53 -10.26 -4.14 34.98
CA ASP A 53 -10.66 -2.97 35.75
C ASP A 53 -9.65 -1.81 35.60
N ASP A 54 -10.02 -0.61 36.12
CA ASP A 54 -9.18 0.58 35.97
C ASP A 54 -7.78 0.39 36.65
N GLN A 55 -7.70 -0.32 37.75
CA GLN A 55 -6.42 -0.56 38.47
C GLN A 55 -5.54 -1.54 37.70
N GLU A 56 -6.15 -2.58 37.15
CA GLU A 56 -5.44 -3.56 36.30
C GLU A 56 -4.89 -2.91 35.03
N ILE A 57 -5.66 -2.01 34.40
CA ILE A 57 -5.24 -1.27 33.20
C ILE A 57 -4.01 -0.40 33.50
N TRP A 58 -4.03 0.37 34.61
CA TRP A 58 -2.88 1.20 34.96
C TRP A 58 -1.60 0.38 35.15
N ARG A 59 -1.72 -0.77 35.79
CA ARG A 59 -0.57 -1.68 35.99
C ARG A 59 -0.12 -2.36 34.70
N ALA A 60 -1.07 -2.79 33.88
CA ALA A 60 -0.76 -3.52 32.65
C ALA A 60 -0.01 -2.66 31.62
N PHE A 61 -0.31 -1.36 31.59
CA PHE A 61 0.29 -0.42 30.67
C PHE A 61 1.31 0.54 31.31
N ASP A 62 1.76 0.27 32.54
CA ASP A 62 2.69 1.14 33.28
C ASP A 62 2.30 2.63 33.11
N SER A 63 1.06 2.95 33.49
CA SER A 63 0.48 4.27 33.31
C SER A 63 -0.14 4.80 34.61
N HIS A 64 -0.44 6.09 34.65
CA HIS A 64 -0.98 6.78 35.81
C HIS A 64 -2.13 7.71 35.41
N PRO A 65 -3.09 7.97 36.32
CA PRO A 65 -4.20 8.89 36.03
C PRO A 65 -3.76 10.31 35.66
N GLU A 66 -2.58 10.71 36.08
CA GLU A 66 -1.96 12.01 35.77
C GLU A 66 -1.32 12.06 34.37
N GLY A 67 -1.19 10.91 33.68
CA GLY A 67 -0.53 10.77 32.39
C GLY A 67 0.93 10.42 32.51
N LEU A 68 1.56 10.10 31.38
CA LEU A 68 2.97 9.68 31.31
C LEU A 68 3.91 10.91 31.34
N ASN A 69 5.09 10.74 31.93
CA ASN A 69 6.17 11.71 31.85
C ASN A 69 7.05 11.48 30.59
N GLU A 70 7.89 12.44 30.25
CA GLU A 70 8.72 12.42 29.03
C GLU A 70 9.71 11.22 29.02
N GLY A 71 10.26 10.85 30.17
CA GLY A 71 11.17 9.71 30.29
C GLY A 71 10.47 8.37 30.04
N GLU A 72 9.24 8.20 30.58
CA GLU A 72 8.40 7.01 30.35
C GLU A 72 7.99 6.91 28.89
N VAL A 73 7.61 8.02 28.26
CA VAL A 73 7.28 8.09 26.85
C VAL A 73 8.48 7.66 25.99
N ALA A 74 9.66 8.21 26.24
CA ALA A 74 10.88 7.85 25.52
C ALA A 74 11.21 6.35 25.64
N ALA A 75 11.10 5.78 26.84
CA ALA A 75 11.29 4.35 27.07
C ALA A 75 10.26 3.49 26.30
N LYS A 76 8.99 3.95 26.23
CA LYS A 76 7.93 3.25 25.52
C LYS A 76 8.10 3.36 24.00
N ILE A 77 8.55 4.50 23.45
CA ILE A 77 8.89 4.63 22.03
C ILE A 77 10.00 3.66 21.65
N LEU A 78 11.05 3.53 22.46
CA LEU A 78 12.11 2.55 22.21
C LEU A 78 11.62 1.10 22.22
N LYS A 79 10.65 0.78 23.08
CA LYS A 79 10.10 -0.58 23.22
C LYS A 79 9.04 -0.89 22.17
N HIS A 80 8.20 0.07 21.83
CA HIS A 80 7.00 -0.14 21.03
C HIS A 80 7.11 0.43 19.61
N GLY A 81 8.01 1.37 19.36
CA GLY A 81 8.11 2.15 18.13
C GLY A 81 7.04 3.24 18.04
N ASP A 82 7.09 3.99 16.94
CA ASP A 82 6.12 5.03 16.64
C ASP A 82 4.75 4.43 16.29
N ASN A 83 3.68 5.21 16.52
CA ASN A 83 2.32 4.81 16.15
C ASN A 83 2.09 4.99 14.63
N GLN A 84 2.90 4.29 13.83
CA GLN A 84 2.78 4.27 12.39
C GLN A 84 2.45 2.85 11.92
N ILE A 85 1.53 2.74 10.98
CA ILE A 85 1.28 1.48 10.30
C ILE A 85 2.49 1.22 9.40
N PRO A 86 3.11 0.03 9.44
CA PRO A 86 4.24 -0.28 8.59
C PRO A 86 3.86 -0.09 7.12
N ALA A 87 4.21 1.05 6.55
CA ALA A 87 4.19 1.24 5.11
C ALA A 87 5.26 0.35 4.49
N GLN A 88 5.05 -0.11 3.27
CA GLN A 88 6.10 -0.85 2.54
C GLN A 88 7.41 -0.06 2.62
N LYS A 89 8.46 -0.71 3.11
CA LYS A 89 9.79 -0.08 3.16
C LYS A 89 10.14 0.39 1.74
N PRO A 90 10.58 1.63 1.57
CA PRO A 90 10.99 2.11 0.25
C PRO A 90 12.05 1.17 -0.31
N SER A 91 11.84 0.72 -1.52
CA SER A 91 12.80 -0.15 -2.21
C SER A 91 14.17 0.53 -2.27
N PRO A 92 15.29 -0.17 -2.06
CA PRO A 92 16.60 0.44 -2.18
C PRO A 92 16.77 1.04 -3.58
N TRP A 93 17.46 2.18 -3.68
CA TRP A 93 17.59 2.98 -4.91
C TRP A 93 18.04 2.17 -6.13
N TRP A 94 18.84 1.14 -5.96
CA TRP A 94 19.33 0.23 -7.00
C TRP A 94 18.22 -0.65 -7.59
N VAL A 95 17.28 -1.16 -6.73
CA VAL A 95 16.13 -1.94 -7.18
C VAL A 95 15.21 -1.04 -7.99
N HIS A 96 15.03 0.19 -7.55
CA HIS A 96 14.25 1.20 -8.26
C HIS A 96 14.89 1.54 -9.63
N LEU A 97 16.21 1.75 -9.67
CA LEU A 97 16.94 1.95 -10.92
C LEU A 97 16.80 0.74 -11.85
N TRP A 98 16.89 -0.48 -11.31
CA TRP A 98 16.68 -1.69 -12.09
C TRP A 98 15.26 -1.80 -12.65
N THR A 99 14.26 -1.41 -11.89
CA THR A 99 12.86 -1.37 -12.34
C THR A 99 12.68 -0.38 -13.49
N CYS A 100 13.27 0.82 -13.41
CA CYS A 100 13.27 1.81 -14.48
C CYS A 100 13.98 1.32 -15.75
N TYR A 101 15.10 0.58 -15.59
CA TYR A 101 15.81 -0.02 -16.72
C TYR A 101 15.01 -1.14 -17.38
N ARG A 102 14.26 -1.94 -16.62
CA ARG A 102 13.49 -3.10 -17.11
C ARG A 102 12.29 -2.72 -17.98
N ASN A 103 12.15 -1.47 -18.33
CA ASN A 103 11.15 -1.03 -19.31
C ASN A 103 11.34 -1.79 -20.63
N PRO A 104 10.29 -2.33 -21.27
CA PRO A 104 10.37 -3.07 -22.54
C PRO A 104 11.13 -2.31 -23.64
N PHE A 105 10.99 -0.99 -23.68
CA PHE A 105 11.70 -0.12 -24.63
C PHE A 105 13.22 -0.16 -24.40
N ASN A 106 13.68 0.03 -23.17
CA ASN A 106 15.12 -0.01 -22.83
C ASN A 106 15.73 -1.40 -23.11
N LEU A 107 14.97 -2.48 -22.85
CA LEU A 107 15.41 -3.83 -23.16
C LEU A 107 15.58 -4.02 -24.69
N LEU A 108 14.64 -3.52 -25.49
CA LEU A 108 14.71 -3.63 -26.94
C LEU A 108 15.85 -2.81 -27.51
N LEU A 109 16.06 -1.58 -27.02
CA LEU A 109 17.24 -0.77 -27.37
C LEU A 109 18.54 -1.46 -26.97
N THR A 110 18.58 -2.12 -25.81
CA THR A 110 19.76 -2.86 -25.37
C THR A 110 20.09 -4.02 -26.33
N VAL A 111 19.07 -4.76 -26.77
CA VAL A 111 19.23 -5.82 -27.77
C VAL A 111 19.77 -5.22 -29.09
N LEU A 112 19.20 -4.09 -29.55
CA LEU A 112 19.68 -3.40 -30.75
C LEU A 112 21.13 -2.94 -30.58
N GLY A 113 21.49 -2.39 -29.43
CA GLY A 113 22.87 -1.98 -29.13
C GLY A 113 23.86 -3.15 -29.17
N ILE A 114 23.47 -4.33 -28.64
CA ILE A 114 24.29 -5.55 -28.69
C ILE A 114 24.47 -6.01 -30.15
N VAL A 115 23.42 -5.98 -30.95
CA VAL A 115 23.50 -6.33 -32.39
C VAL A 115 24.41 -5.35 -33.11
N SER A 116 24.25 -4.03 -32.90
CA SER A 116 25.10 -2.99 -33.50
C SER A 116 26.57 -3.16 -33.12
N TYR A 117 26.83 -3.49 -31.85
CA TYR A 117 28.20 -3.82 -31.40
C TYR A 117 28.79 -5.07 -32.12
N SER A 118 27.93 -6.09 -32.32
CA SER A 118 28.36 -7.34 -33.02
C SER A 118 28.64 -7.14 -34.52
N THR A 119 28.07 -6.05 -35.09
CA THR A 119 28.32 -5.65 -36.50
C THR A 119 29.49 -4.69 -36.66
N GLU A 120 30.30 -4.52 -35.61
CA GLU A 120 31.42 -3.58 -35.55
C GLU A 120 31.04 -2.10 -35.74
N ASP A 121 29.74 -1.75 -35.67
CA ASP A 121 29.27 -0.37 -35.67
C ASP A 121 29.31 0.19 -34.24
N LEU A 122 30.53 0.55 -33.81
CA LEU A 122 30.80 1.09 -32.47
C LEU A 122 30.11 2.46 -32.26
N PHE A 123 29.93 3.23 -33.32
CA PHE A 123 29.30 4.55 -33.21
C PHE A 123 27.79 4.41 -32.89
N ALA A 124 27.07 3.61 -33.65
CA ALA A 124 25.64 3.36 -33.39
C ALA A 124 25.43 2.68 -32.03
N ALA A 125 26.26 1.68 -31.67
CA ALA A 125 26.20 1.05 -30.35
C ALA A 125 26.41 2.06 -29.21
N GLY A 126 27.36 3.00 -29.37
CA GLY A 126 27.62 4.07 -28.39
C GLY A 126 26.43 5.04 -28.24
N VAL A 127 25.82 5.44 -29.35
CA VAL A 127 24.63 6.30 -29.33
C VAL A 127 23.45 5.61 -28.64
N ILE A 128 23.21 4.33 -28.95
CA ILE A 128 22.14 3.54 -28.32
C ILE A 128 22.38 3.40 -26.81
N ALA A 129 23.60 3.08 -26.40
CA ALA A 129 23.95 2.99 -24.98
C ALA A 129 23.72 4.32 -24.25
N LEU A 130 24.08 5.44 -24.88
CA LEU A 130 23.82 6.78 -24.34
C LEU A 130 22.31 7.04 -24.22
N MET A 131 21.51 6.70 -25.22
CA MET A 131 20.05 6.86 -25.19
C MET A 131 19.41 6.02 -24.07
N VAL A 132 19.80 4.75 -23.91
CA VAL A 132 19.31 3.90 -22.80
C VAL A 132 19.71 4.49 -21.45
N GLY A 133 20.92 5.00 -21.32
CA GLY A 133 21.40 5.64 -20.10
C GLY A 133 20.59 6.89 -19.74
N ILE A 134 20.38 7.79 -20.71
CA ILE A 134 19.58 9.01 -20.53
C ILE A 134 18.13 8.66 -20.21
N SER A 135 17.50 7.75 -20.96
CA SER A 135 16.12 7.33 -20.72
C SER A 135 15.92 6.74 -19.32
N THR A 136 16.82 5.84 -18.91
CA THR A 136 16.77 5.25 -17.55
C THR A 136 16.94 6.31 -16.47
N LEU A 137 17.88 7.25 -16.65
CA LEU A 137 18.14 8.33 -15.71
C LEU A 137 16.97 9.30 -15.60
N LEU A 138 16.36 9.68 -16.72
CA LEU A 138 15.19 10.54 -16.74
C LEU A 138 13.99 9.91 -16.03
N ASN A 139 13.69 8.64 -16.33
CA ASN A 139 12.63 7.89 -15.65
C ASN A 139 12.87 7.82 -14.13
N PHE A 140 14.11 7.51 -13.73
CA PHE A 140 14.48 7.47 -12.32
C PHE A 140 14.30 8.83 -11.61
N ILE A 141 14.72 9.94 -12.26
CA ILE A 141 14.57 11.30 -11.68
C ILE A 141 13.09 11.68 -11.60
N GLN A 142 12.29 11.41 -12.64
CA GLN A 142 10.86 11.73 -12.66
C GLN A 142 10.11 10.98 -11.57
N GLU A 143 10.34 9.68 -11.43
CA GLU A 143 9.69 8.84 -10.42
C GLU A 143 10.11 9.24 -9.00
N ALA A 144 11.41 9.50 -8.77
CA ALA A 144 11.90 9.99 -7.48
C ALA A 144 11.29 11.35 -7.09
N ARG A 145 11.10 12.27 -8.05
CA ARG A 145 10.45 13.57 -7.81
C ARG A 145 8.96 13.39 -7.52
N SER A 146 8.27 12.53 -8.26
CA SER A 146 6.85 12.25 -8.07
C SER A 146 6.58 11.64 -6.70
N THR A 147 7.37 10.65 -6.28
CA THR A 147 7.27 10.03 -4.96
C THR A 147 7.52 11.05 -3.84
N LYS A 148 8.58 11.86 -3.96
CA LYS A 148 8.89 12.89 -2.98
C LYS A 148 7.79 13.95 -2.86
N ALA A 149 7.16 14.35 -3.97
CA ALA A 149 6.03 15.28 -3.97
C ALA A 149 4.80 14.67 -3.29
N ALA A 150 4.51 13.39 -3.55
CA ALA A 150 3.41 12.68 -2.90
C ALA A 150 3.63 12.53 -1.39
N ASP A 151 4.87 12.23 -0.95
CA ASP A 151 5.22 12.12 0.46
C ASP A 151 5.14 13.49 1.17
N ALA A 152 5.55 14.57 0.50
CA ALA A 152 5.40 15.92 1.03
C ALA A 152 3.93 16.31 1.24
N LEU A 153 3.04 15.93 0.31
CA LEU A 153 1.59 16.15 0.46
C LEU A 153 1.01 15.33 1.62
N LYS A 154 1.43 14.07 1.79
CA LYS A 154 1.03 13.24 2.94
C LYS A 154 1.48 13.85 4.26
N ALA A 155 2.69 14.41 4.32
CA ALA A 155 3.23 15.03 5.53
C ALA A 155 2.50 16.34 5.91
N MET A 156 1.81 17.00 4.97
CA MET A 156 1.01 18.20 5.26
C MET A 156 -0.31 17.88 5.97
N VAL A 157 -0.79 16.64 5.90
CA VAL A 157 -2.00 16.18 6.60
C VAL A 157 -1.54 15.44 7.86
N SER A 158 -1.14 16.18 8.89
CA SER A 158 -0.86 15.61 10.21
C SER A 158 -2.15 15.59 11.03
N ASN A 159 -2.62 14.39 11.37
CA ASN A 159 -3.67 14.24 12.36
C ASN A 159 -3.05 14.36 13.75
N THR A 160 -3.73 15.11 14.66
CA THR A 160 -3.31 15.26 16.06
C THR A 160 -4.28 14.54 16.98
N ALA A 161 -3.82 14.23 18.18
CA ALA A 161 -4.65 13.70 19.28
C ALA A 161 -4.40 14.53 20.54
N THR A 162 -5.44 14.74 21.33
CA THR A 162 -5.34 15.42 22.63
C THR A 162 -4.95 14.41 23.70
N VAL A 163 -3.75 14.53 24.23
CA VAL A 163 -3.10 13.57 25.15
C VAL A 163 -2.82 14.24 26.49
N LEU A 164 -3.06 13.52 27.58
CA LEU A 164 -2.70 13.95 28.92
C LEU A 164 -1.28 13.49 29.24
N ARG A 165 -0.38 14.44 29.46
CA ARG A 165 1.02 14.16 29.84
C ARG A 165 1.49 15.07 30.96
N VAL A 166 2.44 14.58 31.74
CA VAL A 166 3.14 15.37 32.78
C VAL A 166 4.20 16.20 32.09
N VAL A 167 4.10 17.55 32.24
CA VAL A 167 4.95 18.50 31.51
C VAL A 167 6.15 18.97 32.32
N ASN A 168 6.05 18.98 33.67
CA ASN A 168 7.08 19.51 34.55
C ASN A 168 7.57 18.47 35.55
N GLU A 169 8.81 18.63 36.05
CA GLU A 169 9.37 17.85 37.18
C GLU A 169 8.51 17.95 38.47
N GLN A 170 7.62 18.95 38.53
CA GLN A 170 6.69 19.17 39.65
C GLN A 170 5.41 18.33 39.52
N GLY A 171 5.26 17.53 38.45
CA GLY A 171 4.12 16.62 38.27
C GLY A 171 2.83 17.27 37.72
N GLU A 172 2.91 18.48 37.12
CA GLU A 172 1.74 19.10 36.51
C GLU A 172 1.32 18.38 35.22
N SER A 173 0.10 17.88 35.19
CA SER A 173 -0.50 17.23 34.03
C SER A 173 -1.19 18.26 33.14
N ARG A 174 -0.96 18.19 31.83
CA ARG A 174 -1.62 19.03 30.83
C ARG A 174 -2.12 18.22 29.63
N TRP A 175 -3.25 18.66 29.08
CA TRP A 175 -3.72 18.19 27.80
C TRP A 175 -2.93 18.88 26.69
N LEU A 176 -2.22 18.07 25.88
CA LEU A 176 -1.40 18.51 24.78
C LEU A 176 -1.94 17.97 23.47
N GLU A 177 -1.89 18.77 22.42
CA GLU A 177 -2.13 18.26 21.07
C GLU A 177 -0.82 17.74 20.48
N LEU A 178 -0.78 16.44 20.23
CA LEU A 178 0.40 15.76 19.70
C LEU A 178 0.07 15.09 18.37
N PRO A 179 1.02 15.03 17.43
CA PRO A 179 0.88 14.16 16.26
C PRO A 179 0.59 12.73 16.67
N ILE A 180 -0.31 12.06 15.95
CA ILE A 180 -0.75 10.69 16.29
C ILE A 180 0.38 9.66 16.27
N ASP A 181 1.45 9.92 15.50
CA ASP A 181 2.63 9.06 15.42
C ASP A 181 3.44 9.00 16.73
N GLN A 182 3.30 10.02 17.60
CA GLN A 182 3.98 10.10 18.91
C GLN A 182 3.21 9.44 20.05
N LEU A 183 2.08 8.79 19.76
CA LEU A 183 1.30 8.05 20.77
C LEU A 183 2.00 6.75 21.16
N VAL A 184 1.96 6.47 22.45
CA VAL A 184 2.51 5.23 23.03
C VAL A 184 1.46 4.48 23.86
N PRO A 185 1.57 3.17 24.00
CA PRO A 185 0.70 2.42 24.91
C PRO A 185 0.82 2.97 26.34
N GLY A 186 -0.33 3.26 26.97
CA GLY A 186 -0.44 3.91 28.27
C GLY A 186 -0.72 5.40 28.22
N ASP A 187 -0.69 6.06 27.06
CA ASP A 187 -1.16 7.44 26.91
C ASP A 187 -2.67 7.53 27.19
N ILE A 188 -3.08 8.58 27.89
CA ILE A 188 -4.48 8.92 28.09
C ILE A 188 -4.87 9.95 27.05
N ILE A 189 -5.89 9.65 26.26
CA ILE A 189 -6.38 10.57 25.25
C ILE A 189 -7.81 11.03 25.53
N ARG A 190 -8.13 12.22 25.05
CA ARG A 190 -9.50 12.76 25.02
C ARG A 190 -10.05 12.64 23.62
N LEU A 191 -11.27 12.14 23.54
CA LEU A 191 -12.04 12.00 22.30
C LEU A 191 -13.24 12.93 22.34
N SER A 192 -13.53 13.56 21.22
CA SER A 192 -14.67 14.44 20.99
C SER A 192 -15.35 14.11 19.67
N ALA A 193 -16.61 14.53 19.50
CA ALA A 193 -17.34 14.33 18.26
C ALA A 193 -16.58 14.90 17.04
N GLY A 194 -16.40 14.08 16.00
CA GLY A 194 -15.63 14.40 14.80
C GLY A 194 -14.19 13.85 14.80
N ASP A 195 -13.67 13.43 15.96
CA ASP A 195 -12.31 12.91 16.04
C ASP A 195 -12.21 11.52 15.40
N MET A 196 -11.10 11.29 14.71
CA MET A 196 -10.68 9.95 14.29
C MET A 196 -9.92 9.28 15.44
N ILE A 197 -10.24 8.02 15.72
CA ILE A 197 -9.58 7.25 16.75
C ILE A 197 -8.15 6.89 16.29
N PRO A 198 -7.10 7.38 16.98
CA PRO A 198 -5.74 7.37 16.47
C PRO A 198 -4.96 6.08 16.77
N ALA A 199 -5.47 5.25 17.68
CA ALA A 199 -4.86 4.00 18.15
C ALA A 199 -5.95 3.07 18.69
N ASP A 200 -5.62 1.85 19.13
CA ASP A 200 -6.60 1.01 19.82
C ASP A 200 -6.69 1.44 21.28
N LEU A 201 -7.90 1.67 21.75
CA LEU A 201 -8.22 2.36 23.00
C LEU A 201 -9.15 1.57 23.87
N ARG A 202 -8.92 1.63 25.19
CA ARG A 202 -9.84 1.20 26.25
C ARG A 202 -10.44 2.44 26.91
N ILE A 203 -11.77 2.54 26.91
CA ILE A 203 -12.49 3.70 27.45
C ILE A 203 -12.43 3.68 28.99
N LEU A 204 -11.96 4.78 29.57
CA LEU A 204 -11.94 5.02 31.01
C LEU A 204 -13.19 5.78 31.47
N GLN A 205 -13.61 6.78 30.67
CA GLN A 205 -14.82 7.56 30.91
C GLN A 205 -15.50 7.87 29.59
N ALA A 206 -16.81 7.81 29.53
CA ALA A 206 -17.60 8.14 28.36
C ALA A 206 -18.86 8.92 28.73
N ARG A 207 -19.26 9.84 27.86
CA ARG A 207 -20.55 10.58 27.92
C ARG A 207 -21.18 10.53 26.55
N ASP A 208 -22.26 9.76 26.40
CA ASP A 208 -23.05 9.62 25.18
C ASP A 208 -22.15 9.35 23.94
N LEU A 209 -21.12 8.50 24.11
CA LEU A 209 -20.12 8.22 23.08
C LEU A 209 -20.68 7.23 22.06
N PHE A 210 -20.81 7.68 20.82
CA PHE A 210 -21.14 6.85 19.66
C PHE A 210 -20.01 6.84 18.66
N VAL A 211 -19.60 5.67 18.22
CA VAL A 211 -18.47 5.46 17.29
C VAL A 211 -18.93 4.74 16.03
N ALA A 212 -18.60 5.31 14.88
CA ALA A 212 -18.80 4.65 13.59
C ALA A 212 -17.65 3.68 13.31
N GLN A 213 -17.97 2.39 13.24
CA GLN A 213 -17.00 1.30 13.01
C GLN A 213 -17.14 0.69 11.60
N ALA A 214 -17.82 1.35 10.68
CA ALA A 214 -18.10 0.86 9.33
C ALA A 214 -16.83 0.42 8.56
N SER A 215 -15.69 1.07 8.80
CA SER A 215 -14.39 0.73 8.22
C SER A 215 -13.87 -0.67 8.61
N LEU A 216 -14.30 -1.18 9.77
CA LEU A 216 -13.85 -2.47 10.31
C LEU A 216 -14.93 -3.55 10.24
N THR A 217 -16.18 -3.20 10.56
CA THR A 217 -17.30 -4.15 10.63
C THR A 217 -18.16 -4.18 9.37
N GLY A 218 -18.11 -3.11 8.56
CA GLY A 218 -19.02 -2.88 7.44
C GLY A 218 -20.42 -2.41 7.85
N GLU A 219 -20.71 -2.27 9.14
CA GLU A 219 -21.99 -1.81 9.66
C GLU A 219 -22.04 -0.29 9.69
N SER A 220 -23.09 0.29 9.11
CA SER A 220 -23.20 1.76 8.96
C SER A 220 -23.72 2.45 10.23
N LEU A 221 -24.36 1.73 11.15
CA LEU A 221 -24.92 2.33 12.36
C LEU A 221 -23.82 2.56 13.40
N PRO A 222 -23.76 3.75 14.02
CA PRO A 222 -22.86 4.01 15.12
C PRO A 222 -23.17 3.13 16.33
N VAL A 223 -22.14 2.67 17.01
CA VAL A 223 -22.23 1.82 18.19
C VAL A 223 -21.97 2.66 19.44
N GLU A 224 -22.80 2.51 20.45
CA GLU A 224 -22.59 3.15 21.75
C GLU A 224 -21.40 2.51 22.45
N LYS A 225 -20.51 3.34 23.01
CA LYS A 225 -19.33 2.90 23.74
C LYS A 225 -19.36 3.44 25.17
N VAL A 226 -18.98 2.58 26.13
CA VAL A 226 -19.11 2.83 27.57
C VAL A 226 -17.83 2.50 28.31
N ALA A 227 -17.64 3.05 29.50
CA ALA A 227 -16.46 2.78 30.33
C ALA A 227 -16.49 1.40 30.99
N ARG A 228 -17.68 0.86 31.27
CA ARG A 228 -17.85 -0.47 31.89
C ARG A 228 -18.69 -1.33 30.96
N SER A 229 -18.22 -2.55 30.70
CA SER A 229 -18.92 -3.46 29.82
C SER A 229 -20.31 -3.81 30.34
N ARG A 230 -21.28 -3.81 29.43
CA ARG A 230 -22.64 -4.30 29.65
C ARG A 230 -22.72 -5.81 29.41
N ASP A 231 -21.83 -6.35 28.59
CA ASP A 231 -21.73 -7.79 28.30
C ASP A 231 -20.28 -8.29 28.52
N PRO A 232 -19.94 -8.72 29.76
CA PRO A 232 -18.60 -9.22 30.06
C PRO A 232 -18.28 -10.57 29.41
N LEU A 233 -19.24 -11.26 28.80
CA LEU A 233 -19.05 -12.54 28.12
C LEU A 233 -18.87 -12.39 26.61
N GLN A 234 -18.78 -11.15 26.11
CA GLN A 234 -18.57 -10.88 24.67
C GLN A 234 -17.27 -11.54 24.18
N GLN A 235 -17.40 -12.33 23.12
CA GLN A 235 -16.27 -13.07 22.52
C GLN A 235 -15.70 -12.39 21.28
N ASN A 236 -16.41 -11.41 20.70
CA ASN A 236 -15.96 -10.67 19.54
C ASN A 236 -15.35 -9.33 19.98
N PRO A 237 -14.04 -9.10 19.80
CA PRO A 237 -13.40 -7.84 20.20
C PRO A 237 -14.04 -6.59 19.58
N LEU A 238 -14.51 -6.65 18.33
CA LEU A 238 -15.13 -5.52 17.65
C LEU A 238 -16.49 -5.12 18.22
N GLU A 239 -17.17 -6.05 18.87
CA GLU A 239 -18.47 -5.83 19.54
C GLU A 239 -18.32 -5.40 20.99
N CYS A 240 -17.10 -5.45 21.57
CA CYS A 240 -16.86 -4.96 22.91
C CYS A 240 -17.21 -3.48 23.02
N ASP A 241 -18.10 -3.16 23.94
CA ASP A 241 -18.60 -1.79 24.18
C ASP A 241 -17.57 -0.87 24.86
N THR A 242 -16.52 -1.45 25.46
CA THR A 242 -15.45 -0.74 26.16
C THR A 242 -14.22 -0.44 25.30
N LEU A 243 -14.15 -0.97 24.07
CA LEU A 243 -13.03 -0.79 23.18
C LEU A 243 -13.37 0.11 21.99
N CYS A 244 -12.40 0.90 21.59
CA CYS A 244 -12.41 1.65 20.32
C CYS A 244 -11.17 1.31 19.54
N PHE A 245 -11.30 1.19 18.22
CA PHE A 245 -10.25 0.74 17.34
C PHE A 245 -9.75 1.83 16.41
N MET A 246 -8.45 1.81 16.10
CA MET A 246 -7.82 2.73 15.16
C MET A 246 -8.56 2.79 13.83
N GLY A 247 -8.72 4.01 13.26
CA GLY A 247 -9.36 4.22 11.97
C GLY A 247 -10.89 4.25 11.99
N THR A 248 -11.49 4.24 13.18
CA THR A 248 -12.91 4.52 13.39
C THR A 248 -13.12 5.97 13.82
N ASN A 249 -14.34 6.50 13.73
CA ASN A 249 -14.64 7.91 13.99
C ASN A 249 -15.67 8.08 15.10
N VAL A 250 -15.45 9.09 15.96
CA VAL A 250 -16.43 9.51 16.96
C VAL A 250 -17.56 10.30 16.27
N VAL A 251 -18.79 9.80 16.36
CA VAL A 251 -19.96 10.46 15.78
C VAL A 251 -20.54 11.49 16.73
N SER A 252 -20.66 11.13 18.01
CA SER A 252 -21.18 12.01 19.05
C SER A 252 -20.59 11.67 20.41
N GLY A 253 -20.76 12.60 21.37
CA GLY A 253 -20.31 12.44 22.73
C GLY A 253 -18.84 12.77 22.93
N SER A 254 -18.33 12.37 24.10
CA SER A 254 -16.92 12.56 24.48
C SER A 254 -16.44 11.43 25.37
N ALA A 255 -15.14 11.15 25.35
CA ALA A 255 -14.55 10.13 26.20
C ALA A 255 -13.11 10.48 26.63
N GLN A 256 -12.68 9.84 27.70
CA GLN A 256 -11.27 9.65 28.02
C GLN A 256 -10.94 8.16 27.91
N ALA A 257 -9.85 7.85 27.23
CA ALA A 257 -9.45 6.48 26.96
C ALA A 257 -7.96 6.32 27.08
N ILE A 258 -7.51 5.12 27.43
CA ILE A 258 -6.11 4.75 27.47
C ILE A 258 -5.75 3.99 26.20
N VAL A 259 -4.59 4.31 25.63
CA VAL A 259 -4.01 3.61 24.47
C VAL A 259 -3.47 2.27 24.94
N PHE A 260 -3.95 1.16 24.36
CA PHE A 260 -3.43 -0.17 24.66
C PHE A 260 -2.59 -0.78 23.53
N ALA A 261 -2.81 -0.36 22.27
CA ALA A 261 -2.00 -0.80 21.13
C ALA A 261 -1.80 0.32 20.12
N THR A 262 -0.60 0.35 19.48
CA THR A 262 -0.17 1.38 18.53
C THR A 262 0.38 0.76 17.24
N GLY A 263 0.31 1.49 16.14
CA GLY A 263 0.91 1.17 14.85
C GLY A 263 0.51 -0.19 14.29
N GLY A 264 1.49 -0.98 13.90
CA GLY A 264 1.29 -2.32 13.34
C GLY A 264 0.68 -3.34 14.30
N ARG A 265 0.60 -3.02 15.62
CA ARG A 265 -0.02 -3.89 16.63
C ARG A 265 -1.49 -3.60 16.87
N THR A 266 -2.02 -2.51 16.33
CA THR A 266 -3.46 -2.23 16.34
C THR A 266 -4.21 -3.23 15.49
N TRP A 267 -5.50 -3.37 15.75
CA TRP A 267 -6.38 -4.19 14.93
C TRP A 267 -6.31 -3.82 13.46
N PHE A 268 -6.41 -2.52 13.17
CA PHE A 268 -6.29 -1.98 11.82
C PHE A 268 -4.90 -2.19 11.22
N GLY A 269 -3.83 -2.02 12.00
CA GLY A 269 -2.45 -2.24 11.56
C GLY A 269 -2.17 -3.67 11.13
N GLN A 270 -2.74 -4.65 11.85
CA GLN A 270 -2.64 -6.07 11.49
C GLN A 270 -3.40 -6.40 10.20
N LEU A 271 -4.55 -5.79 9.97
CA LEU A 271 -5.29 -5.93 8.71
C LEU A 271 -4.54 -5.28 7.55
N ALA A 272 -4.05 -4.05 7.74
CA ALA A 272 -3.31 -3.30 6.73
C ALA A 272 -2.00 -4.00 6.32
N GLY A 273 -1.28 -4.60 7.28
CA GLY A 273 -0.07 -5.38 7.01
C GLY A 273 -0.32 -6.53 6.05
N ARG A 274 -1.42 -7.25 6.19
CA ARG A 274 -1.79 -8.37 5.32
C ARG A 274 -2.23 -7.94 3.93
N VAL A 275 -2.96 -6.83 3.82
CA VAL A 275 -3.35 -6.27 2.52
C VAL A 275 -2.13 -5.75 1.77
N SER A 276 -1.14 -5.23 2.48
CA SER A 276 0.11 -4.73 1.88
C SER A 276 1.02 -5.84 1.35
N GLU A 277 0.91 -7.07 1.88
CA GLU A 277 1.63 -8.24 1.34
C GLU A 277 1.01 -8.79 0.04
N GLN A 278 -0.27 -8.50 -0.20
CA GLN A 278 -0.88 -8.73 -1.52
C GLN A 278 -0.45 -7.59 -2.43
N GLU A 279 0.28 -7.93 -3.51
CA GLU A 279 0.71 -6.99 -4.55
C GLU A 279 -0.42 -6.01 -4.89
N SER A 280 -0.13 -4.72 -4.80
CA SER A 280 -1.08 -3.67 -5.17
C SER A 280 -1.58 -3.91 -6.59
N GLU A 281 -2.83 -4.34 -6.74
CA GLU A 281 -3.43 -4.51 -8.06
C GLU A 281 -3.32 -3.18 -8.83
N PRO A 282 -2.78 -3.21 -10.07
CA PRO A 282 -2.63 -1.99 -10.85
C PRO A 282 -3.99 -1.32 -11.06
N ASN A 283 -4.05 -0.02 -10.86
CA ASN A 283 -5.24 0.81 -11.05
C ASN A 283 -5.87 0.60 -12.44
N ALA A 284 -7.18 0.86 -12.59
CA ALA A 284 -7.89 0.73 -13.87
C ALA A 284 -7.21 1.52 -15.01
N PHE A 285 -6.63 2.67 -14.69
CA PHE A 285 -5.83 3.49 -15.60
C PHE A 285 -4.53 2.78 -16.02
N GLN A 286 -3.77 2.22 -15.08
CA GLN A 286 -2.56 1.43 -15.37
C GLN A 286 -2.89 0.16 -16.16
N LYS A 287 -4.01 -0.51 -15.83
CA LYS A 287 -4.52 -1.65 -16.62
C LYS A 287 -4.86 -1.21 -18.06
N GLY A 288 -5.38 0.01 -18.25
CA GLY A 288 -5.67 0.59 -19.56
C GLY A 288 -4.39 0.85 -20.38
N ILE A 289 -3.41 1.53 -19.79
CA ILE A 289 -2.11 1.80 -20.40
C ILE A 289 -1.39 0.49 -20.76
N SER A 290 -1.32 -0.46 -19.82
CA SER A 290 -0.70 -1.76 -20.07
C SER A 290 -1.37 -2.51 -21.23
N ARG A 291 -2.70 -2.38 -21.40
CA ARG A 291 -3.43 -2.98 -22.53
C ARG A 291 -3.06 -2.36 -23.86
N VAL A 292 -2.93 -1.03 -23.91
CA VAL A 292 -2.49 -0.32 -25.12
C VAL A 292 -1.05 -0.67 -25.46
N SER A 293 -0.16 -0.66 -24.48
CA SER A 293 1.24 -1.06 -24.65
C SER A 293 1.36 -2.50 -25.19
N MET A 294 0.57 -3.42 -24.61
CA MET A 294 0.56 -4.82 -25.06
C MET A 294 0.03 -4.96 -26.49
N LEU A 295 -0.95 -4.13 -26.90
CA LEU A 295 -1.46 -4.11 -28.26
C LEU A 295 -0.37 -3.64 -29.24
N LEU A 296 0.37 -2.58 -28.90
CA LEU A 296 1.48 -2.06 -29.71
C LEU A 296 2.62 -3.08 -29.81
N ILE A 297 2.97 -3.75 -28.71
CA ILE A 297 3.96 -4.84 -28.71
C ILE A 297 3.52 -5.98 -29.65
N ARG A 298 2.24 -6.39 -29.61
CA ARG A 298 1.71 -7.41 -30.53
C ARG A 298 1.79 -6.95 -31.99
N PHE A 299 1.45 -5.70 -32.24
CA PHE A 299 1.54 -5.13 -33.58
C PHE A 299 3.00 -5.12 -34.09
N MET A 300 3.94 -4.69 -33.25
CA MET A 300 5.38 -4.74 -33.53
C MET A 300 5.85 -6.17 -33.83
N LEU A 301 5.42 -7.15 -33.01
CA LEU A 301 5.81 -8.56 -33.15
C LEU A 301 5.32 -9.20 -34.46
N VAL A 302 4.26 -8.67 -35.06
CA VAL A 302 3.78 -9.06 -36.40
C VAL A 302 4.48 -8.29 -37.50
N MET A 303 4.63 -6.95 -37.34
CA MET A 303 5.19 -6.10 -38.38
C MET A 303 6.69 -6.28 -38.60
N ALA A 304 7.47 -6.49 -37.53
CA ALA A 304 8.92 -6.66 -37.66
C ALA A 304 9.30 -7.90 -38.52
N PRO A 305 8.71 -9.10 -38.31
CA PRO A 305 8.93 -10.24 -39.22
C PRO A 305 8.46 -10.01 -40.66
N VAL A 306 7.34 -9.29 -40.85
CA VAL A 306 6.85 -8.96 -42.21
C VAL A 306 7.85 -8.06 -42.93
N VAL A 307 8.33 -7.01 -42.27
CA VAL A 307 9.36 -6.10 -42.81
C VAL A 307 10.66 -6.84 -43.10
N LEU A 308 11.08 -7.71 -42.21
CA LEU A 308 12.27 -8.58 -42.39
C LEU A 308 12.15 -9.45 -43.63
N LEU A 309 11.01 -10.14 -43.81
CA LEU A 309 10.78 -11.00 -44.97
C LEU A 309 10.74 -10.20 -46.28
N ILE A 310 10.02 -9.07 -46.31
CA ILE A 310 9.92 -8.25 -47.49
C ILE A 310 11.33 -7.73 -47.89
N ASN A 311 12.07 -7.14 -46.95
CA ASN A 311 13.41 -6.61 -47.22
C ASN A 311 14.41 -7.68 -47.58
N GLY A 312 14.41 -8.81 -46.87
CA GLY A 312 15.31 -9.95 -47.15
C GLY A 312 15.08 -10.53 -48.52
N TYR A 313 13.80 -10.63 -48.94
CA TYR A 313 13.48 -11.13 -50.30
C TYR A 313 13.79 -10.15 -51.42
N THR A 314 13.60 -8.83 -51.17
CA THR A 314 13.81 -7.78 -52.21
C THR A 314 15.27 -7.42 -52.37
N LYS A 315 16.05 -7.36 -51.29
CA LYS A 315 17.47 -6.96 -51.32
C LYS A 315 18.46 -8.13 -51.38
N GLY A 316 18.03 -9.34 -50.97
CA GLY A 316 18.90 -10.53 -50.96
C GLY A 316 19.86 -10.57 -49.77
N ASP A 317 19.95 -9.50 -48.98
CA ASP A 317 20.78 -9.42 -47.75
C ASP A 317 19.91 -9.51 -46.48
N TRP A 318 19.92 -10.68 -45.88
CA TRP A 318 19.13 -10.98 -44.69
C TRP A 318 19.63 -10.23 -43.47
N TRP A 319 20.92 -9.86 -43.45
CA TRP A 319 21.50 -9.17 -42.33
C TRP A 319 21.07 -7.71 -42.27
N GLU A 320 21.19 -7.01 -43.41
CA GLU A 320 20.69 -5.62 -43.57
C GLU A 320 19.17 -5.54 -43.35
N ALA A 321 18.44 -6.55 -43.83
CA ALA A 321 16.99 -6.66 -43.61
C ALA A 321 16.63 -6.83 -42.12
N ALA A 322 17.42 -7.58 -41.34
CA ALA A 322 17.23 -7.77 -39.92
C ALA A 322 17.47 -6.46 -39.13
N LEU A 323 18.54 -5.74 -39.45
CA LEU A 323 18.83 -4.43 -38.83
C LEU A 323 17.72 -3.42 -39.12
N PHE A 324 17.24 -3.37 -40.40
CA PHE A 324 16.15 -2.49 -40.76
C PHE A 324 14.83 -2.85 -40.03
N ALA A 325 14.46 -4.12 -39.99
CA ALA A 325 13.29 -4.59 -39.27
C ALA A 325 13.34 -4.27 -37.77
N LEU A 326 14.52 -4.38 -37.16
CA LEU A 326 14.76 -4.04 -35.77
C LEU A 326 14.62 -2.52 -35.53
N SER A 327 15.15 -1.70 -36.43
CA SER A 327 14.98 -0.23 -36.38
C SER A 327 13.52 0.20 -36.49
N VAL A 328 12.73 -0.45 -37.37
CA VAL A 328 11.28 -0.21 -37.50
C VAL A 328 10.56 -0.66 -36.20
N ALA A 329 10.96 -1.79 -35.60
CA ALA A 329 10.41 -2.25 -34.34
C ALA A 329 10.63 -1.23 -33.20
N VAL A 330 11.81 -0.63 -33.11
CA VAL A 330 12.13 0.44 -32.15
C VAL A 330 11.23 1.67 -32.36
N GLY A 331 11.05 2.11 -33.64
CA GLY A 331 10.21 3.26 -33.95
C GLY A 331 8.71 3.07 -33.68
N LEU A 332 8.24 1.82 -33.58
CA LEU A 332 6.87 1.47 -33.26
C LEU A 332 6.62 1.32 -31.75
N THR A 333 7.66 1.38 -30.91
CA THR A 333 7.48 1.30 -29.45
C THR A 333 7.01 2.65 -28.89
N PRO A 334 5.98 2.67 -28.02
CA PRO A 334 5.49 3.91 -27.43
C PRO A 334 6.49 4.40 -26.37
N GLU A 335 7.23 5.44 -26.71
CA GLU A 335 8.26 6.02 -25.83
C GLU A 335 7.69 6.83 -24.66
N MET A 336 6.43 7.26 -24.76
CA MET A 336 5.82 8.25 -23.88
C MET A 336 4.42 7.84 -23.40
N LEU A 337 4.29 6.68 -22.79
CA LEU A 337 3.12 6.43 -21.96
C LEU A 337 3.52 6.62 -20.49
N PRO A 338 3.02 7.69 -19.84
CA PRO A 338 3.32 8.02 -18.44
C PRO A 338 2.81 6.95 -17.47
#